data_8f8c796c2f1251d897483e40803a0cbe
#
_entry.id   8f8c796c2f1251d897483e40803a0cbe
#
_cell.length_a   1.000
_cell.length_b   1.000
_cell.length_c   1.000
_cell.angle_alpha   90.00
_cell.angle_beta   90.00
_cell.angle_gamma   90.00
#
_symmetry.space_group_name_H-M   'P 1'
#
loop_
_entity.id
_entity.type
_entity.pdbx_description
1 polymer ?
#
loop_
_entity_poly.entity_id
_entity_poly.type
_entity_poly.pdbx_seq_one_letter_code
_entity_poly.pdbx_strand_id
1 'polypeptide(L)'
;MERRGFLQKLLWFLGIGLFRIPLQAPAATASATHGASKVSYGMGVDVDKCIGCGKCIEACRTENHVPGDFFHRTWVERYIIEKDGEVLVHSIDSPDGQSGEGVSEQNVLRSFFVPKLCNHCDNPPCVQVCPVGATFETDDGVVLVDAQRCIGCRYCIQACPYGARFFNPVTDTADKCTFCYHRITQGLLPACVEVCPTQARMFGDLKSPASPLTQMRRMDKVHYLKAHLNTEPKVFYVNLDGEVR
;
A
#
# COMPACT_ATOMS: atom_id res chain seq x y z
N MET A 1 -74.24 27.40 15.63
CA MET A 1 -73.84 27.13 14.23
C MET A 1 -72.34 26.90 14.22
N GLU A 2 -71.96 25.64 14.03
CA GLU A 2 -70.60 25.13 14.36
C GLU A 2 -69.53 25.46 13.28
N ARG A 3 -68.54 26.21 13.65
CA ARG A 3 -67.37 26.56 12.81
C ARG A 3 -66.48 25.35 12.45
N ARG A 4 -66.71 24.19 13.03
CA ARG A 4 -65.90 22.98 12.83
C ARG A 4 -66.20 22.21 11.53
N GLY A 5 -67.35 22.35 10.94
CA GLY A 5 -67.78 21.63 9.74
C GLY A 5 -67.20 22.21 8.44
N PHE A 6 -66.82 23.47 8.42
CA PHE A 6 -66.36 24.16 7.21
C PHE A 6 -64.91 23.83 6.87
N LEU A 7 -64.03 23.71 7.87
CA LEU A 7 -62.63 23.38 7.67
C LEU A 7 -62.40 21.94 7.18
N GLN A 8 -63.21 21.00 7.59
CA GLN A 8 -63.13 19.60 7.13
C GLN A 8 -63.49 19.43 5.65
N LYS A 9 -64.45 20.23 5.13
CA LYS A 9 -64.81 20.17 3.72
C LYS A 9 -63.80 20.86 2.78
N LEU A 10 -63.01 21.83 3.28
CA LEU A 10 -61.99 22.51 2.50
C LEU A 10 -60.76 21.64 2.24
N LEU A 11 -60.44 20.75 3.18
CA LEU A 11 -59.29 19.81 3.05
C LEU A 11 -59.55 18.68 2.05
N TRP A 12 -60.81 18.40 1.75
CA TRP A 12 -61.17 17.37 0.74
C TRP A 12 -61.08 17.90 -0.70
N PHE A 13 -61.21 19.21 -0.90
CA PHE A 13 -61.12 19.86 -2.22
C PHE A 13 -59.69 20.16 -2.68
N LEU A 14 -58.71 20.13 -1.78
CA LEU A 14 -57.31 20.43 -2.10
C LEU A 14 -56.48 19.22 -2.49
N GLY A 15 -57.08 18.02 -2.60
CA GLY A 15 -56.37 16.86 -3.15
C GLY A 15 -55.07 16.46 -2.43
N ILE A 16 -54.89 16.91 -1.15
CA ILE A 16 -53.72 16.51 -0.37
C ILE A 16 -54.06 15.15 0.24
N GLY A 17 -53.94 14.13 -0.60
CA GLY A 17 -53.86 12.75 -0.15
C GLY A 17 -52.60 12.63 0.70
N LEU A 18 -52.77 12.27 1.98
CA LEU A 18 -51.67 11.83 2.83
C LEU A 18 -51.05 10.59 2.19
N PHE A 19 -50.08 10.82 1.27
CA PHE A 19 -49.19 9.77 0.82
C PHE A 19 -48.35 9.37 2.06
N ARG A 20 -48.78 8.28 2.69
CA ARG A 20 -47.90 7.57 3.63
C ARG A 20 -46.72 7.00 2.81
N ILE A 21 -45.65 7.77 2.73
CA ILE A 21 -44.38 7.23 2.28
C ILE A 21 -43.98 6.22 3.33
N PRO A 22 -43.91 4.91 3.00
CA PRO A 22 -43.31 3.96 3.92
C PRO A 22 -41.85 4.39 4.10
N LEU A 23 -41.48 4.83 5.32
CA LEU A 23 -40.06 4.90 5.69
C LEU A 23 -39.54 3.47 5.62
N GLN A 24 -39.03 3.09 4.46
CA GLN A 24 -38.16 1.94 4.38
C GLN A 24 -36.89 2.31 5.15
N ALA A 25 -36.68 1.67 6.30
CA ALA A 25 -35.44 1.70 6.99
C ALA A 25 -34.32 1.37 5.97
N PRO A 26 -33.21 2.13 5.95
CA PRO A 26 -32.10 1.77 5.09
C PRO A 26 -31.76 0.32 5.38
N ALA A 27 -31.79 -0.51 4.33
CA ALA A 27 -31.31 -1.87 4.42
C ALA A 27 -29.89 -1.77 5.00
N ALA A 28 -29.69 -2.35 6.18
CA ALA A 28 -28.39 -2.51 6.74
C ALA A 28 -27.54 -3.16 5.64
N THR A 29 -26.59 -2.41 5.11
CA THR A 29 -25.56 -2.97 4.24
C THR A 29 -24.96 -4.10 5.05
N ALA A 30 -25.29 -5.32 4.66
CA ALA A 30 -24.65 -6.49 5.19
C ALA A 30 -23.16 -6.28 4.93
N SER A 31 -22.44 -5.93 5.98
CA SER A 31 -20.98 -6.07 6.01
C SER A 31 -20.75 -7.53 5.65
N ALA A 32 -20.27 -7.76 4.42
CA ALA A 32 -19.84 -9.08 4.04
C ALA A 32 -18.79 -9.48 5.08
N THR A 33 -19.15 -10.40 5.96
CA THR A 33 -18.20 -11.08 6.82
C THR A 33 -17.33 -11.89 5.89
N HIS A 34 -16.22 -11.26 5.42
CA HIS A 34 -15.15 -11.98 4.78
C HIS A 34 -14.75 -13.08 5.76
N GLY A 35 -15.00 -14.32 5.39
CA GLY A 35 -14.56 -15.47 6.17
C GLY A 35 -13.06 -15.28 6.41
N ALA A 36 -12.64 -15.32 7.69
CA ALA A 36 -11.24 -15.06 8.04
C ALA A 36 -10.33 -15.93 7.19
N SER A 37 -9.62 -15.34 6.22
CA SER A 37 -8.64 -16.04 5.41
C SER A 37 -7.64 -16.72 6.32
N LYS A 38 -7.29 -17.96 6.02
CA LYS A 38 -6.26 -18.69 6.76
C LYS A 38 -4.88 -18.06 6.56
N VAL A 39 -4.68 -17.34 5.47
CA VAL A 39 -3.40 -16.74 5.04
C VAL A 39 -3.47 -15.21 5.15
N SER A 40 -2.36 -14.58 5.54
CA SER A 40 -2.16 -13.13 5.45
C SER A 40 -0.75 -12.89 4.94
N TYR A 41 -0.63 -12.45 3.70
CA TYR A 41 0.67 -12.22 3.09
C TYR A 41 1.35 -10.95 3.60
N GLY A 42 2.67 -11.04 3.76
CA GLY A 42 3.52 -9.92 4.14
C GLY A 42 4.95 -10.07 3.64
N MET A 43 5.77 -9.05 3.90
CA MET A 43 7.17 -9.04 3.53
C MET A 43 8.03 -8.52 4.68
N GLY A 44 9.15 -9.19 4.94
CA GLY A 44 10.21 -8.74 5.82
C GLY A 44 11.42 -8.27 5.00
N VAL A 45 12.04 -7.20 5.44
CA VAL A 45 13.26 -6.66 4.83
C VAL A 45 14.35 -6.58 5.89
N ASP A 46 15.46 -7.25 5.64
CA ASP A 46 16.68 -7.15 6.45
C ASP A 46 17.62 -6.12 5.81
N VAL A 47 17.73 -4.97 6.46
CA VAL A 47 18.46 -3.82 5.93
C VAL A 47 19.97 -4.11 5.85
N ASP A 48 20.52 -4.82 6.83
CA ASP A 48 21.95 -5.16 6.86
C ASP A 48 22.37 -6.09 5.71
N LYS A 49 21.43 -6.88 5.18
CA LYS A 49 21.67 -7.75 4.03
C LYS A 49 21.55 -7.04 2.69
N CYS A 50 20.96 -5.85 2.65
CA CYS A 50 20.76 -5.15 1.39
C CYS A 50 22.06 -4.49 0.92
N ILE A 51 22.53 -4.89 -0.24
CA ILE A 51 23.76 -4.35 -0.87
C ILE A 51 23.48 -3.29 -1.94
N GLY A 52 22.23 -2.87 -2.11
CA GLY A 52 21.86 -1.82 -3.06
C GLY A 52 22.00 -2.20 -4.53
N CYS A 53 22.02 -3.48 -4.89
CA CYS A 53 22.32 -3.95 -6.25
C CYS A 53 21.27 -3.66 -7.33
N GLY A 54 20.08 -3.15 -6.97
CA GLY A 54 19.01 -2.81 -7.91
C GLY A 54 18.26 -3.98 -8.57
N LYS A 55 18.74 -5.23 -8.45
CA LYS A 55 18.13 -6.40 -9.13
C LYS A 55 16.64 -6.60 -8.83
N CYS A 56 16.21 -6.26 -7.62
CA CYS A 56 14.78 -6.34 -7.25
C CYS A 56 13.90 -5.34 -8.02
N ILE A 57 14.47 -4.21 -8.42
CA ILE A 57 13.78 -3.17 -9.21
C ILE A 57 13.64 -3.66 -10.63
N GLU A 58 14.72 -4.12 -11.22
CA GLU A 58 14.76 -4.67 -12.59
C GLU A 58 13.83 -5.88 -12.73
N ALA A 59 13.90 -6.85 -11.82
CA ALA A 59 13.01 -8.02 -11.82
C ALA A 59 11.53 -7.63 -11.66
N CYS A 60 11.22 -6.65 -10.81
CA CYS A 60 9.86 -6.16 -10.67
C CYS A 60 9.35 -5.47 -11.94
N ARG A 61 10.21 -4.69 -12.61
CA ARG A 61 9.89 -4.00 -13.86
C ARG A 61 9.58 -5.00 -14.97
N THR A 62 10.43 -6.00 -15.14
CA THR A 62 10.27 -7.05 -16.14
C THR A 62 9.01 -7.89 -15.89
N GLU A 63 8.85 -8.39 -14.67
CA GLU A 63 7.74 -9.28 -14.28
C GLU A 63 6.37 -8.60 -14.39
N ASN A 64 6.30 -7.32 -14.04
CA ASN A 64 5.03 -6.61 -13.93
C ASN A 64 4.81 -5.59 -15.06
N HIS A 65 5.66 -5.58 -16.08
CA HIS A 65 5.59 -4.65 -17.23
C HIS A 65 5.45 -3.18 -16.78
N VAL A 66 6.25 -2.76 -15.78
CA VAL A 66 6.20 -1.37 -15.31
C VAL A 66 6.75 -0.45 -16.39
N PRO A 67 5.97 0.57 -16.82
CA PRO A 67 6.34 1.39 -17.97
C PRO A 67 7.49 2.33 -17.67
N GLY A 68 8.42 2.46 -18.63
CA GLY A 68 9.51 3.44 -18.62
C GLY A 68 10.50 3.27 -17.48
N ASP A 69 11.44 4.21 -17.38
CA ASP A 69 12.48 4.19 -16.34
C ASP A 69 12.13 5.01 -15.11
N PHE A 70 11.07 5.81 -15.19
CA PHE A 70 10.66 6.75 -14.16
C PHE A 70 9.74 6.15 -13.09
N PHE A 71 9.01 5.08 -13.42
CA PHE A 71 8.02 4.50 -12.50
C PHE A 71 8.53 3.21 -11.87
N HIS A 72 8.24 3.05 -10.58
CA HIS A 72 8.69 1.90 -9.81
C HIS A 72 7.56 1.36 -8.93
N ARG A 73 7.39 0.03 -8.90
CA ARG A 73 6.57 -0.65 -7.89
C ARG A 73 7.38 -0.97 -6.62
N THR A 74 8.70 -0.99 -6.75
CA THR A 74 9.67 -1.09 -5.66
C THR A 74 10.92 -0.32 -6.05
N TRP A 75 11.57 0.31 -5.08
CA TRP A 75 12.80 1.07 -5.27
C TRP A 75 13.74 0.83 -4.09
N VAL A 76 14.96 1.29 -4.19
CA VAL A 76 15.95 1.19 -3.11
C VAL A 76 16.52 2.58 -2.85
N GLU A 77 16.45 3.02 -1.62
CA GLU A 77 17.05 4.26 -1.17
C GLU A 77 18.38 3.98 -0.50
N ARG A 78 19.41 4.75 -0.83
CA ARG A 78 20.67 4.82 -0.11
C ARG A 78 20.60 5.93 0.90
N TYR A 79 20.75 5.60 2.16
CA TYR A 79 20.93 6.54 3.26
C TYR A 79 22.40 6.74 3.52
N ILE A 80 22.84 7.98 3.62
CA ILE A 80 24.21 8.38 3.93
C ILE A 80 24.11 9.31 5.12
N ILE A 81 24.73 8.91 6.22
CA ILE A 81 24.79 9.72 7.44
C ILE A 81 26.18 10.30 7.52
N GLU A 82 26.27 11.62 7.55
CA GLU A 82 27.53 12.36 7.64
C GLU A 82 27.95 12.53 9.11
N LYS A 83 29.22 12.86 9.30
CA LYS A 83 29.81 13.03 10.64
C LYS A 83 29.23 14.20 11.42
N ASP A 84 28.67 15.19 10.75
CA ASP A 84 27.96 16.32 11.33
C ASP A 84 26.49 16.03 11.67
N GLY A 85 26.00 14.81 11.33
CA GLY A 85 24.64 14.37 11.56
C GLY A 85 23.66 14.65 10.42
N GLU A 86 24.12 15.20 9.29
CA GLU A 86 23.29 15.36 8.11
C GLU A 86 22.96 14.00 7.51
N VAL A 87 21.70 13.83 7.08
CA VAL A 87 21.19 12.59 6.45
C VAL A 87 20.82 12.87 5.02
N LEU A 88 21.60 12.31 4.10
CA LEU A 88 21.35 12.38 2.66
C LEU A 88 20.65 11.10 2.20
N VAL A 89 19.63 11.24 1.35
CA VAL A 89 18.87 10.10 0.81
C VAL A 89 18.87 10.16 -0.71
N HIS A 90 19.37 9.11 -1.33
CA HIS A 90 19.42 8.97 -2.79
C HIS A 90 18.66 7.73 -3.25
N SER A 91 17.85 7.85 -4.31
CA SER A 91 17.27 6.68 -4.98
C SER A 91 18.31 6.09 -5.94
N ILE A 92 18.50 4.76 -5.89
CA ILE A 92 19.44 4.08 -6.79
C ILE A 92 19.01 4.17 -8.26
N ASP A 93 17.70 4.25 -8.49
CA ASP A 93 17.09 4.27 -9.81
C ASP A 93 16.60 5.67 -10.25
N SER A 94 17.17 6.73 -9.67
CA SER A 94 16.83 8.09 -10.11
C SER A 94 17.37 8.31 -11.52
N PRO A 95 16.53 8.79 -12.48
CA PRO A 95 16.99 9.19 -13.82
C PRO A 95 18.04 10.29 -13.77
N ASP A 96 18.08 11.05 -12.68
CA ASP A 96 18.98 12.18 -12.49
C ASP A 96 20.41 11.75 -12.17
N GLY A 97 20.70 10.44 -12.13
CA GLY A 97 22.04 9.92 -11.90
C GLY A 97 22.64 10.32 -10.55
N GLN A 98 21.84 10.88 -9.64
CA GLN A 98 22.29 11.34 -8.32
C GLN A 98 22.59 10.16 -7.38
N SER A 99 23.29 9.17 -7.86
CA SER A 99 23.88 8.13 -7.04
C SER A 99 25.13 8.67 -6.31
N GLY A 100 24.91 9.64 -5.42
CA GLY A 100 25.99 10.11 -4.53
C GLY A 100 26.91 11.20 -5.09
N GLU A 101 26.51 11.94 -6.15
CA GLU A 101 27.21 13.15 -6.55
C GLU A 101 27.14 14.20 -5.42
N GLY A 102 28.31 14.66 -4.96
CA GLY A 102 28.42 15.67 -3.91
C GLY A 102 28.76 15.15 -2.51
N VAL A 103 28.74 13.84 -2.29
CA VAL A 103 29.12 13.26 -0.99
C VAL A 103 30.63 13.06 -0.93
N SER A 104 31.30 13.80 -0.05
CA SER A 104 32.70 13.53 0.27
C SER A 104 32.80 12.25 1.09
N GLU A 105 33.42 11.19 0.55
CA GLU A 105 33.63 9.93 1.28
C GLU A 105 34.30 10.12 2.65
N GLN A 106 35.11 11.17 2.79
CA GLN A 106 35.79 11.51 4.03
C GLN A 106 34.83 11.99 5.13
N ASN A 107 33.66 12.50 4.77
CA ASN A 107 32.64 12.98 5.70
C ASN A 107 31.59 11.91 6.05
N VAL A 108 31.55 10.79 5.34
CA VAL A 108 30.56 9.72 5.59
C VAL A 108 30.89 9.02 6.92
N LEU A 109 29.91 9.00 7.84
CA LEU A 109 29.95 8.21 9.06
C LEU A 109 29.50 6.77 8.78
N ARG A 110 28.37 6.60 8.07
CA ARG A 110 27.83 5.30 7.66
C ARG A 110 26.91 5.44 6.46
N SER A 111 26.73 4.36 5.72
CA SER A 111 25.81 4.29 4.59
C SER A 111 25.16 2.91 4.52
N PHE A 112 23.85 2.86 4.20
CA PHE A 112 23.07 1.63 4.09
C PHE A 112 21.96 1.78 3.07
N PHE A 113 21.36 0.65 2.68
CA PHE A 113 20.34 0.61 1.65
C PHE A 113 19.00 0.14 2.20
N VAL A 114 17.93 0.85 1.88
CA VAL A 114 16.57 0.55 2.33
C VAL A 114 15.68 0.25 1.14
N PRO A 115 15.36 -1.02 0.87
CA PRO A 115 14.38 -1.38 -0.15
C PRO A 115 12.98 -0.97 0.27
N LYS A 116 12.27 -0.23 -0.57
CA LYS A 116 10.90 0.23 -0.32
C LYS A 116 9.94 -0.30 -1.37
N LEU A 117 8.66 -0.43 -0.99
CA LEU A 117 7.56 -0.88 -1.82
C LEU A 117 6.21 -0.54 -1.16
N CYS A 118 5.09 -0.90 -1.80
CA CYS A 118 3.78 -0.78 -1.15
C CYS A 118 3.70 -1.65 0.12
N ASN A 119 3.23 -1.07 1.20
CA ASN A 119 3.14 -1.74 2.50
C ASN A 119 1.94 -2.68 2.65
N HIS A 120 1.02 -2.75 1.67
CA HIS A 120 -0.19 -3.58 1.75
C HIS A 120 -0.87 -3.51 3.12
N CYS A 121 -1.09 -2.28 3.59
CA CYS A 121 -1.62 -1.96 4.92
C CYS A 121 -2.91 -2.72 5.23
N ASP A 122 -3.14 -3.11 6.50
CA ASP A 122 -4.41 -3.65 6.97
C ASP A 122 -5.47 -2.54 7.14
N ASN A 123 -5.02 -1.31 7.41
CA ASN A 123 -5.87 -0.11 7.39
C ASN A 123 -5.45 0.81 6.23
N PRO A 124 -5.80 0.48 4.97
CA PRO A 124 -5.25 1.13 3.80
C PRO A 124 -5.99 2.43 3.45
N PRO A 125 -5.41 3.62 3.66
CA PRO A 125 -6.07 4.89 3.32
C PRO A 125 -6.40 4.99 1.83
N CYS A 126 -5.61 4.36 0.99
CA CYS A 126 -5.82 4.33 -0.46
C CYS A 126 -7.06 3.53 -0.90
N VAL A 127 -7.53 2.57 -0.11
CA VAL A 127 -8.81 1.87 -0.33
C VAL A 127 -9.96 2.77 0.11
N GLN A 128 -9.82 3.40 1.27
CA GLN A 128 -10.86 4.25 1.85
C GLN A 128 -11.24 5.45 0.97
N VAL A 129 -10.27 6.04 0.27
CA VAL A 129 -10.51 7.22 -0.59
C VAL A 129 -10.95 6.87 -2.01
N CYS A 130 -11.04 5.60 -2.39
CA CYS A 130 -11.37 5.22 -3.75
C CYS A 130 -12.87 5.36 -4.03
N PRO A 131 -13.31 6.36 -4.84
CA PRO A 131 -14.74 6.65 -5.03
C PRO A 131 -15.49 5.56 -5.79
N VAL A 132 -14.77 4.75 -6.57
CA VAL A 132 -15.34 3.69 -7.40
C VAL A 132 -15.01 2.27 -6.90
N GLY A 133 -14.35 2.15 -5.74
CA GLY A 133 -13.95 0.85 -5.18
C GLY A 133 -12.95 0.07 -6.05
N ALA A 134 -12.23 0.74 -6.94
CA ALA A 134 -11.21 0.10 -7.79
C ALA A 134 -9.99 -0.36 -6.99
N THR A 135 -9.64 0.34 -5.91
CA THR A 135 -8.63 -0.13 -4.97
C THR A 135 -9.32 -0.92 -3.88
N PHE A 136 -8.93 -2.15 -3.66
CA PHE A 136 -9.56 -3.09 -2.73
C PHE A 136 -8.53 -3.99 -2.06
N GLU A 137 -8.92 -4.66 -0.99
CA GLU A 137 -8.15 -5.67 -0.31
C GLU A 137 -8.73 -7.05 -0.61
N THR A 138 -7.85 -8.02 -0.86
CA THR A 138 -8.22 -9.43 -1.04
C THR A 138 -8.37 -10.14 0.30
N ASP A 139 -8.99 -11.32 0.32
CA ASP A 139 -9.18 -12.11 1.54
C ASP A 139 -7.87 -12.52 2.22
N ASP A 140 -6.78 -12.62 1.47
CA ASP A 140 -5.43 -12.92 1.94
C ASP A 140 -4.60 -11.66 2.27
N GLY A 141 -5.26 -10.51 2.35
CA GLY A 141 -4.70 -9.26 2.83
C GLY A 141 -3.85 -8.50 1.81
N VAL A 142 -3.95 -8.80 0.53
CA VAL A 142 -3.21 -8.08 -0.51
C VAL A 142 -4.04 -6.92 -1.04
N VAL A 143 -3.54 -5.71 -0.98
CA VAL A 143 -4.21 -4.55 -1.58
C VAL A 143 -3.93 -4.52 -3.08
N LEU A 144 -4.98 -4.50 -3.90
CA LEU A 144 -4.92 -4.49 -5.36
C LEU A 144 -5.61 -3.27 -5.97
N VAL A 145 -5.47 -3.12 -7.29
CA VAL A 145 -6.20 -2.13 -8.10
C VAL A 145 -6.85 -2.87 -9.27
N ASP A 146 -8.15 -2.75 -9.40
CA ASP A 146 -8.89 -3.17 -10.57
C ASP A 146 -8.78 -2.08 -11.65
N ALA A 147 -8.00 -2.36 -12.68
CA ALA A 147 -7.76 -1.42 -13.76
C ALA A 147 -9.03 -1.11 -14.59
N GLN A 148 -9.99 -2.03 -14.65
CA GLN A 148 -11.24 -1.82 -15.38
C GLN A 148 -12.20 -0.87 -14.66
N ARG A 149 -12.14 -0.84 -13.33
CA ARG A 149 -12.94 0.08 -12.50
C ARG A 149 -12.24 1.41 -12.25
N CYS A 150 -10.92 1.46 -12.40
CA CYS A 150 -10.14 2.65 -12.06
C CYS A 150 -10.42 3.78 -13.06
N ILE A 151 -10.85 4.93 -12.56
CA ILE A 151 -11.12 6.14 -13.34
C ILE A 151 -9.94 7.12 -13.39
N GLY A 152 -8.76 6.74 -12.89
CA GLY A 152 -7.56 7.57 -12.92
C GLY A 152 -7.60 8.84 -12.05
N CYS A 153 -8.50 8.96 -11.07
CA CYS A 153 -8.67 10.19 -10.26
C CYS A 153 -7.47 10.55 -9.36
N ARG A 154 -6.53 9.61 -9.14
CA ARG A 154 -5.28 9.78 -8.38
C ARG A 154 -5.43 10.02 -6.87
N TYR A 155 -6.63 10.00 -6.29
CA TYR A 155 -6.83 10.19 -4.85
C TYR A 155 -6.04 9.18 -4.02
N CYS A 156 -5.98 7.91 -4.45
CA CYS A 156 -5.22 6.87 -3.78
C CYS A 156 -3.69 7.09 -3.84
N ILE A 157 -3.19 7.83 -4.84
CA ILE A 157 -1.78 8.21 -4.94
C ILE A 157 -1.47 9.26 -3.87
N GLN A 158 -2.30 10.30 -3.75
CA GLN A 158 -2.14 11.36 -2.75
C GLN A 158 -2.34 10.85 -1.32
N ALA A 159 -3.27 9.91 -1.12
CA ALA A 159 -3.56 9.34 0.19
C ALA A 159 -2.47 8.38 0.70
N CYS A 160 -1.57 7.89 -0.17
CA CYS A 160 -0.53 6.96 0.23
C CYS A 160 0.62 7.70 0.94
N PRO A 161 0.83 7.51 2.26
CA PRO A 161 1.88 8.24 2.97
C PRO A 161 3.30 7.76 2.63
N TYR A 162 3.39 6.63 1.93
CA TYR A 162 4.66 5.98 1.56
C TYR A 162 5.13 6.31 0.14
N GLY A 163 4.36 7.07 -0.65
CA GLY A 163 4.69 7.34 -2.05
C GLY A 163 4.70 6.08 -2.95
N ALA A 164 4.10 4.97 -2.50
CA ALA A 164 4.19 3.67 -3.14
C ALA A 164 3.18 3.47 -4.29
N ARG A 165 2.64 4.54 -4.84
CA ARG A 165 1.68 4.53 -5.95
C ARG A 165 2.05 5.56 -6.99
N PHE A 166 1.83 5.21 -8.24
CA PHE A 166 2.01 6.12 -9.36
C PHE A 166 0.83 6.02 -10.33
N PHE A 167 0.75 6.97 -11.25
CA PHE A 167 -0.19 6.91 -12.36
C PHE A 167 0.50 6.22 -13.54
N ASN A 168 -0.05 5.12 -13.99
CA ASN A 168 0.49 4.36 -15.12
C ASN A 168 0.01 5.01 -16.43
N PRO A 169 0.91 5.56 -17.25
CA PRO A 169 0.53 6.29 -18.48
C PRO A 169 0.08 5.35 -19.60
N VAL A 170 0.30 4.05 -19.51
CA VAL A 170 -0.11 3.07 -20.52
C VAL A 170 -1.54 2.61 -20.29
N THR A 171 -1.93 2.47 -19.04
CA THR A 171 -3.27 1.98 -18.67
C THR A 171 -4.21 3.08 -18.19
N ASP A 172 -3.72 4.31 -18.04
CA ASP A 172 -4.44 5.46 -17.46
C ASP A 172 -5.04 5.18 -16.07
N THR A 173 -4.40 4.31 -15.31
CA THR A 173 -4.85 3.88 -13.98
C THR A 173 -3.80 4.10 -12.90
N ALA A 174 -4.21 4.07 -11.63
CA ALA A 174 -3.26 4.00 -10.53
C ALA A 174 -2.58 2.63 -10.49
N ASP A 175 -1.27 2.61 -10.30
CA ASP A 175 -0.46 1.39 -10.21
C ASP A 175 0.39 1.37 -8.94
N LYS A 176 0.79 0.16 -8.52
CA LYS A 176 1.62 -0.10 -7.33
C LYS A 176 2.08 -1.55 -7.26
N CYS A 177 2.94 -1.89 -6.31
CA CYS A 177 3.28 -3.26 -5.98
C CYS A 177 2.02 -4.09 -5.67
N THR A 178 1.93 -5.29 -6.22
CA THR A 178 0.84 -6.25 -6.02
C THR A 178 1.30 -7.50 -5.25
N PHE A 179 2.50 -7.52 -4.67
CA PHE A 179 3.22 -8.71 -4.21
C PHE A 179 3.34 -9.79 -5.29
N CYS A 180 3.29 -9.38 -6.58
CA CYS A 180 3.22 -10.31 -7.72
C CYS A 180 2.07 -11.32 -7.53
N TYR A 181 0.83 -10.81 -7.34
CA TYR A 181 -0.34 -11.62 -6.97
C TYR A 181 -0.54 -12.82 -7.89
N HIS A 182 -0.28 -12.65 -9.18
CA HIS A 182 -0.31 -13.73 -10.19
C HIS A 182 0.69 -14.86 -9.91
N ARG A 183 1.80 -14.59 -9.21
CA ARG A 183 2.80 -15.59 -8.80
C ARG A 183 2.44 -16.24 -7.46
N ILE A 184 2.13 -15.43 -6.45
CA ILE A 184 1.90 -15.95 -5.09
C ILE A 184 0.66 -16.85 -5.02
N THR A 185 -0.37 -16.60 -5.84
CA THR A 185 -1.54 -17.47 -5.97
C THR A 185 -1.21 -18.85 -6.60
N GLN A 186 -0.06 -18.97 -7.25
CA GLN A 186 0.47 -20.20 -7.79
C GLN A 186 1.52 -20.84 -6.87
N GLY A 187 1.74 -20.30 -5.68
CA GLY A 187 2.74 -20.78 -4.73
C GLY A 187 4.17 -20.35 -5.03
N LEU A 188 4.38 -19.41 -5.97
CA LEU A 188 5.68 -18.87 -6.31
C LEU A 188 6.00 -17.65 -5.46
N LEU A 189 7.29 -17.34 -5.29
CA LEU A 189 7.73 -16.11 -4.62
C LEU A 189 7.54 -14.88 -5.52
N PRO A 190 7.35 -13.67 -4.94
CA PRO A 190 7.44 -12.43 -5.69
C PRO A 190 8.80 -12.31 -6.40
N ALA A 191 8.84 -11.80 -7.63
CA ALA A 191 10.05 -11.72 -8.43
C ALA A 191 11.20 -10.99 -7.71
N CYS A 192 10.91 -9.90 -6.99
CA CYS A 192 11.91 -9.14 -6.22
C CYS A 192 12.48 -9.89 -5.01
N VAL A 193 11.79 -10.92 -4.52
CA VAL A 193 12.29 -11.80 -3.45
C VAL A 193 13.17 -12.89 -4.04
N GLU A 194 12.69 -13.52 -5.12
CA GLU A 194 13.37 -14.62 -5.78
C GLU A 194 14.76 -14.22 -6.32
N VAL A 195 14.85 -13.02 -6.89
CA VAL A 195 16.11 -12.53 -7.49
C VAL A 195 17.12 -11.99 -6.46
N CYS A 196 16.72 -11.81 -5.20
CA CYS A 196 17.57 -11.16 -4.20
C CYS A 196 18.78 -12.05 -3.80
N PRO A 197 20.01 -11.68 -4.19
CA PRO A 197 21.19 -12.55 -4.00
C PRO A 197 21.58 -12.70 -2.52
N THR A 198 21.24 -11.72 -1.70
CA THR A 198 21.58 -11.69 -0.26
C THR A 198 20.41 -12.09 0.63
N GLN A 199 19.25 -12.43 0.02
CA GLN A 199 18.01 -12.72 0.75
C GLN A 199 17.60 -11.61 1.74
N ALA A 200 17.88 -10.37 1.37
CA ALA A 200 17.47 -9.21 2.16
C ALA A 200 15.94 -9.05 2.20
N ARG A 201 15.21 -9.62 1.25
CA ARG A 201 13.74 -9.62 1.19
C ARG A 201 13.22 -11.03 1.46
N MET A 202 12.26 -11.15 2.37
CA MET A 202 11.56 -12.39 2.69
C MET A 202 10.07 -12.18 2.54
N PHE A 203 9.39 -13.16 1.98
CA PHE A 203 7.94 -13.13 1.77
C PHE A 203 7.29 -14.36 2.38
N GLY A 204 6.07 -14.23 2.89
CA GLY A 204 5.33 -15.36 3.43
C GLY A 204 4.03 -14.97 4.12
N ASP A 205 3.46 -15.96 4.80
CA ASP A 205 2.25 -15.80 5.60
C ASP A 205 2.59 -15.30 7.01
N LEU A 206 2.03 -14.18 7.38
CA LEU A 206 2.19 -13.55 8.70
C LEU A 206 1.48 -14.31 9.82
N LYS A 207 0.49 -15.16 9.48
CA LYS A 207 -0.29 -15.95 10.44
C LYS A 207 0.31 -17.34 10.67
N SER A 208 1.12 -17.85 9.75
CA SER A 208 1.73 -19.17 9.87
C SER A 208 2.92 -19.15 10.84
N PRO A 209 2.92 -19.98 11.90
CA PRO A 209 4.06 -20.10 12.80
C PRO A 209 5.33 -20.62 12.12
N ALA A 210 5.18 -21.38 11.03
CA ALA A 210 6.30 -21.95 10.25
C ALA A 210 6.87 -20.98 9.21
N SER A 211 6.22 -19.81 9.01
CA SER A 211 6.69 -18.83 8.04
C SER A 211 8.03 -18.20 8.46
N PRO A 212 8.97 -18.01 7.52
CA PRO A 212 10.20 -17.28 7.77
C PRO A 212 9.96 -15.89 8.36
N LEU A 213 8.86 -15.22 7.98
CA LEU A 213 8.48 -13.92 8.51
C LEU A 213 8.13 -13.98 9.99
N THR A 214 7.43 -15.01 10.42
CA THR A 214 7.07 -15.20 11.83
C THR A 214 8.32 -15.47 12.67
N GLN A 215 9.27 -16.23 12.14
CA GLN A 215 10.55 -16.46 12.80
C GLN A 215 11.34 -15.16 12.93
N MET A 216 11.48 -14.40 11.84
CA MET A 216 12.13 -13.10 11.83
C MET A 216 11.53 -12.13 12.85
N ARG A 217 10.21 -12.02 12.93
CA ARG A 217 9.50 -11.18 13.91
C ARG A 217 9.71 -11.60 15.38
N ARG A 218 10.04 -12.86 15.63
CA ARG A 218 10.32 -13.36 17.00
C ARG A 218 11.76 -13.16 17.43
N MET A 219 12.68 -13.21 16.48
CA MET A 219 14.12 -13.18 16.76
C MET A 219 14.69 -11.77 16.71
N ASP A 220 14.09 -10.89 15.89
CA ASP A 220 14.63 -9.58 15.60
C ASP A 220 13.69 -8.46 16.07
N LYS A 221 14.26 -7.30 16.35
CA LYS A 221 13.50 -6.07 16.57
C LYS A 221 12.94 -5.59 15.24
N VAL A 222 11.62 -5.60 15.12
CA VAL A 222 10.94 -5.16 13.90
C VAL A 222 10.58 -3.68 13.95
N HIS A 223 10.68 -3.03 12.80
CA HIS A 223 10.33 -1.65 12.58
C HIS A 223 9.33 -1.53 11.43
N TYR A 224 8.42 -0.59 11.53
CA TYR A 224 7.46 -0.23 10.49
C TYR A 224 7.69 1.21 10.06
N LEU A 225 7.68 1.46 8.76
CA LEU A 225 7.76 2.83 8.26
C LEU A 225 6.53 3.61 8.70
N LYS A 226 6.74 4.83 9.22
CA LYS A 226 5.66 5.76 9.62
C LYS A 226 4.59 5.10 10.52
N ALA A 227 5.00 4.31 11.49
CA ALA A 227 4.11 3.57 12.40
C ALA A 227 3.07 4.46 13.09
N HIS A 228 3.37 5.74 13.33
CA HIS A 228 2.48 6.72 13.95
C HIS A 228 1.22 7.03 13.12
N LEU A 229 1.17 6.63 11.84
CA LEU A 229 0.00 6.87 10.97
C LEU A 229 -1.08 5.78 11.10
N ASN A 230 -0.87 4.74 11.89
CA ASN A 230 -1.82 3.65 12.15
C ASN A 230 -2.39 2.99 10.88
N THR A 231 -1.60 2.89 9.84
CA THR A 231 -1.99 2.22 8.59
C THR A 231 -1.80 0.70 8.64
N GLU A 232 -1.18 0.21 9.71
CA GLU A 232 -0.92 -1.22 9.96
C GLU A 232 -0.20 -1.91 8.77
N PRO A 233 1.06 -1.53 8.49
CA PRO A 233 1.83 -2.10 7.38
C PRO A 233 2.05 -3.60 7.51
N LYS A 234 1.93 -4.35 6.41
CA LYS A 234 2.32 -5.77 6.30
C LYS A 234 3.77 -5.93 5.81
N VAL A 235 4.47 -4.83 5.57
CA VAL A 235 5.91 -4.81 5.31
C VAL A 235 6.60 -4.29 6.55
N PHE A 236 7.55 -5.04 7.05
CA PHE A 236 8.35 -4.68 8.22
C PHE A 236 9.84 -4.81 7.92
N TYR A 237 10.61 -4.12 8.71
CA TYR A 237 12.06 -4.04 8.57
C TYR A 237 12.76 -4.52 9.84
N VAL A 238 13.86 -5.21 9.68
CA VAL A 238 14.81 -5.49 10.78
C VAL A 238 16.12 -4.77 10.50
N ASN A 239 16.84 -4.46 11.55
CA ASN A 239 18.09 -3.70 11.49
C ASN A 239 17.92 -2.30 10.84
N LEU A 240 16.70 -1.75 10.94
CA LEU A 240 16.41 -0.43 10.40
C LEU A 240 16.97 0.65 11.34
N ASP A 241 17.66 1.59 10.75
CA ASP A 241 18.13 2.78 11.43
C ASP A 241 16.99 3.74 11.78
N GLY A 242 17.10 4.44 12.92
CA GLY A 242 16.12 5.42 13.38
C GLY A 242 15.97 6.65 12.48
N GLU A 243 16.93 6.89 11.58
CA GLU A 243 16.93 8.01 10.63
C GLU A 243 16.03 7.75 9.41
N VAL A 244 15.56 6.52 9.21
CA VAL A 244 14.68 6.17 8.09
C VAL A 244 13.25 6.66 8.34
N ARG A 245 12.72 7.47 7.44
CA ARG A 245 11.41 8.12 7.52
C ARG A 245 10.43 7.65 6.46
#